data_6f913340fcb1c22b1e22029d027e57c1
#
_entry.id   6f913340fcb1c22b1e22029d027e57c1
#
_cell.length_a   1.000
_cell.length_b   1.000
_cell.length_c   1.000
_cell.angle_alpha   90.00
_cell.angle_beta   90.00
_cell.angle_gamma   90.00
#
_symmetry.space_group_name_H-M   'P 1'
#
loop_
_entity.id
_entity.type
_entity.pdbx_description
1 polymer ?
#
loop_
_entity_poly.entity_id
_entity_poly.type
_entity_poly.pdbx_seq_one_letter_code
_entity_poly.pdbx_strand_id
1 'polypeptide(L)'
;MLEVGDKSYALRFSGMADIKQVNQWFAMNKANSLKEWMDAMKKRSIISFNGVFADKEDNIYFLHNASSPRRQQGINWKGIIDGTKSELIWDSLVGFDEIPQLLNPSSGWIASTNQDPFKVTDPSDNLNPKDFSPTLGLQTRMTNRAYRAIELFGEFEKVDEKVFDLIKFDNKYSKESRSYKYIATLFDRNFEDEDMKLSIEVLKNWDLHTNYENTSAALGVCVLSSEWISEQGQRIPQDPEISLRDCISELSNTYGKINPPWSERNFIVRGNKKVSVQGGPDVLRAIYGRNDDEGDLKASGGDGLYIHVSLSLIHIYAADEQQRVCRGGGGG
;
A
#
# COMPACT_ATOMS: atom_id res chain seq x y z
N MET A 1 -7.09 9.95 28.65
CA MET A 1 -5.81 9.80 29.37
C MET A 1 -5.65 8.32 29.62
N LEU A 2 -4.48 7.75 29.41
CA LEU A 2 -4.15 6.35 29.69
C LEU A 2 -3.17 6.33 30.85
N GLU A 3 -3.44 5.52 31.86
CA GLU A 3 -2.56 5.33 33.00
C GLU A 3 -1.87 3.96 32.91
N VAL A 4 -0.56 3.94 33.04
CA VAL A 4 0.24 2.72 33.01
C VAL A 4 1.28 2.82 34.14
N GLY A 5 1.10 2.06 35.21
CA GLY A 5 1.90 2.18 36.41
C GLY A 5 1.72 3.54 37.08
N ASP A 6 2.82 4.23 37.32
CA ASP A 6 2.88 5.57 37.92
C ASP A 6 2.82 6.71 36.89
N LYS A 7 2.62 6.40 35.62
CA LYS A 7 2.64 7.35 34.52
C LYS A 7 1.28 7.54 33.86
N SER A 8 0.95 8.78 33.55
CA SER A 8 -0.23 9.16 32.79
C SER A 8 0.19 9.60 31.37
N TYR A 9 -0.51 9.11 30.36
CA TYR A 9 -0.26 9.42 28.96
C TYR A 9 -1.46 10.13 28.36
N ALA A 10 -1.19 11.20 27.60
CA ALA A 10 -2.18 11.88 26.79
C ALA A 10 -1.88 11.62 25.31
N LEU A 11 -2.92 11.30 24.55
CA LEU A 11 -2.83 11.18 23.09
C LEU A 11 -3.29 12.48 22.45
N ARG A 12 -2.50 13.00 21.52
CA ARG A 12 -2.85 14.10 20.63
C ARG A 12 -2.53 13.74 19.19
N PHE A 13 -3.47 13.93 18.27
CA PHE A 13 -3.31 13.70 16.86
C PHE A 13 -3.99 14.81 16.05
N SER A 14 -3.56 15.01 14.82
CA SER A 14 -4.17 15.97 13.92
C SER A 14 -5.62 15.60 13.61
N GLY A 15 -6.47 16.58 13.46
CA GLY A 15 -7.89 16.39 13.21
C GLY A 15 -8.72 15.98 14.44
N MET A 16 -8.11 15.92 15.63
CA MET A 16 -8.88 15.74 16.86
C MET A 16 -9.91 16.85 16.98
N ALA A 17 -11.19 16.48 17.12
CA ALA A 17 -12.36 17.37 17.13
C ALA A 17 -12.68 18.09 15.80
N ASP A 18 -12.03 17.78 14.69
CA ASP A 18 -12.46 18.24 13.37
C ASP A 18 -13.56 17.31 12.81
N ILE A 19 -14.77 17.84 12.68
CA ILE A 19 -15.95 17.12 12.18
C ILE A 19 -16.27 17.45 10.71
N LYS A 20 -15.41 18.20 10.00
CA LYS A 20 -15.69 18.74 8.68
C LYS A 20 -15.27 17.82 7.52
N GLN A 21 -14.88 16.58 7.77
CA GLN A 21 -14.48 15.63 6.73
C GLN A 21 -15.54 15.48 5.64
N VAL A 22 -16.81 15.33 6.03
CA VAL A 22 -17.91 15.21 5.06
C VAL A 22 -18.02 16.44 4.17
N ASN A 23 -17.81 17.65 4.74
CA ASN A 23 -17.83 18.89 3.96
C ASN A 23 -16.67 18.97 2.97
N GLN A 24 -15.50 18.41 3.32
CA GLN A 24 -14.38 18.35 2.40
C GLN A 24 -14.67 17.36 1.25
N TRP A 25 -15.13 16.14 1.55
CA TRP A 25 -15.54 15.17 0.54
C TRP A 25 -16.60 15.73 -0.41
N PHE A 26 -17.61 16.40 0.16
CA PHE A 26 -18.65 17.03 -0.65
C PHE A 26 -18.08 18.12 -1.56
N ALA A 27 -17.18 18.97 -1.07
CA ALA A 27 -16.54 20.00 -1.87
C ALA A 27 -15.66 19.41 -2.98
N MET A 28 -14.92 18.33 -2.70
CA MET A 28 -14.12 17.62 -3.71
C MET A 28 -15.02 17.05 -4.82
N ASN A 29 -16.14 16.42 -4.46
CA ASN A 29 -17.10 15.85 -5.43
C ASN A 29 -17.85 16.93 -6.26
N LYS A 30 -17.90 18.15 -5.77
CA LYS A 30 -18.51 19.29 -6.48
C LYS A 30 -17.52 20.06 -7.34
N ALA A 31 -16.23 19.84 -7.19
CA ALA A 31 -15.20 20.55 -7.93
C ALA A 31 -15.29 20.24 -9.43
N ASN A 32 -15.28 21.29 -10.25
CA ASN A 32 -15.31 21.20 -11.72
C ASN A 32 -13.98 21.60 -12.36
N SER A 33 -12.97 21.90 -11.55
CA SER A 33 -11.64 22.29 -11.99
C SER A 33 -10.58 21.90 -10.96
N LEU A 34 -9.34 21.79 -11.39
CA LEU A 34 -8.18 21.59 -10.49
C LEU A 34 -8.16 22.62 -9.36
N LYS A 35 -8.42 23.89 -9.69
CA LYS A 35 -8.42 24.97 -8.68
C LYS A 35 -9.48 24.72 -7.60
N GLU A 36 -10.72 24.40 -7.98
CA GLU A 36 -11.79 24.12 -7.02
C GLU A 36 -11.49 22.89 -6.19
N TRP A 37 -10.91 21.85 -6.79
CA TRP A 37 -10.49 20.65 -6.08
C TRP A 37 -9.38 20.96 -5.06
N MET A 38 -8.36 21.73 -5.44
CA MET A 38 -7.31 22.19 -4.52
C MET A 38 -7.88 23.03 -3.37
N ASP A 39 -8.84 23.90 -3.65
CA ASP A 39 -9.51 24.71 -2.61
C ASP A 39 -10.32 23.83 -1.63
N ALA A 40 -10.90 22.73 -2.12
CA ALA A 40 -11.49 21.70 -1.26
C ALA A 40 -10.45 21.00 -0.39
N MET A 41 -9.28 20.63 -0.96
CA MET A 41 -8.19 19.98 -0.24
C MET A 41 -7.54 20.86 0.82
N LYS A 42 -7.51 22.18 0.63
CA LYS A 42 -7.02 23.16 1.63
C LYS A 42 -7.81 23.16 2.95
N LYS A 43 -9.01 22.59 2.97
CA LYS A 43 -9.78 22.40 4.22
C LYS A 43 -9.09 21.46 5.20
N ARG A 44 -8.34 20.46 4.71
CA ARG A 44 -7.49 19.54 5.47
C ARG A 44 -8.19 18.81 6.62
N SER A 45 -9.51 18.66 6.54
CA SER A 45 -10.30 17.90 7.51
C SER A 45 -10.18 16.39 7.29
N ILE A 46 -9.82 15.97 6.07
CA ILE A 46 -9.34 14.62 5.78
C ILE A 46 -7.85 14.61 6.12
N ILE A 47 -7.51 14.01 7.26
CA ILE A 47 -6.23 14.23 7.94
C ILE A 47 -5.02 13.52 7.34
N SER A 48 -5.25 12.44 6.55
CA SER A 48 -4.16 11.60 6.02
C SER A 48 -4.65 10.72 4.87
N PHE A 49 -4.66 11.25 3.66
CA PHE A 49 -4.91 10.49 2.42
C PHE A 49 -4.17 11.14 1.27
N ASN A 50 -3.43 10.36 0.48
CA ASN A 50 -2.94 10.88 -0.78
C ASN A 50 -4.12 11.21 -1.69
N GLY A 51 -4.09 12.39 -2.30
CA GLY A 51 -5.01 12.80 -3.34
C GLY A 51 -4.35 12.68 -4.70
N VAL A 52 -5.06 12.10 -5.66
CA VAL A 52 -4.69 12.14 -7.07
C VAL A 52 -5.86 12.73 -7.82
N PHE A 53 -5.58 13.69 -8.71
CA PHE A 53 -6.57 14.37 -9.52
C PHE A 53 -6.18 14.31 -10.98
N ALA A 54 -7.17 14.18 -11.86
CA ALA A 54 -7.00 14.35 -13.29
C ALA A 54 -8.25 15.01 -13.87
N ASP A 55 -8.10 15.83 -14.90
CA ASP A 55 -9.22 16.49 -15.60
C ASP A 55 -9.10 16.37 -17.12
N LYS A 56 -10.12 16.89 -17.82
CA LYS A 56 -10.17 16.90 -19.30
C LYS A 56 -9.27 17.97 -19.94
N GLU A 57 -8.66 18.82 -19.14
CA GLU A 57 -7.70 19.85 -19.55
C GLU A 57 -6.26 19.34 -19.41
N ASP A 58 -6.08 18.01 -19.37
CA ASP A 58 -4.81 17.30 -19.27
C ASP A 58 -4.01 17.58 -17.98
N ASN A 59 -4.69 18.08 -16.94
CA ASN A 59 -4.04 18.22 -15.65
C ASN A 59 -4.02 16.88 -14.93
N ILE A 60 -2.85 16.50 -14.41
CA ILE A 60 -2.68 15.45 -13.43
C ILE A 60 -1.97 16.02 -12.19
N TYR A 61 -2.46 15.68 -11.01
CA TYR A 61 -1.95 16.27 -9.78
C TYR A 61 -1.90 15.25 -8.65
N PHE A 62 -0.79 15.25 -7.93
CA PHE A 62 -0.61 14.47 -6.70
C PHE A 62 -0.50 15.41 -5.51
N LEU A 63 -1.17 15.06 -4.43
CA LEU A 63 -1.09 15.71 -3.14
C LEU A 63 -0.87 14.68 -2.04
N HIS A 64 0.24 14.80 -1.32
CA HIS A 64 0.35 14.11 -0.04
C HIS A 64 -0.51 14.86 0.99
N ASN A 65 -1.82 14.60 0.96
CA ASN A 65 -2.75 15.28 1.84
C ASN A 65 -2.52 14.86 3.29
N ALA A 66 -1.92 15.74 4.06
CA ALA A 66 -1.64 15.53 5.47
C ALA A 66 -1.90 16.79 6.29
N SER A 67 -2.60 16.63 7.40
CA SER A 67 -2.73 17.67 8.41
C SER A 67 -1.54 17.62 9.37
N SER A 68 -0.34 17.75 8.82
CA SER A 68 0.92 17.65 9.59
C SER A 68 1.03 18.79 10.61
N PRO A 69 1.25 18.47 11.89
CA PRO A 69 1.52 19.51 12.89
C PRO A 69 2.84 20.21 12.60
N ARG A 70 2.88 21.51 12.92
CA ARG A 70 4.13 22.27 12.95
C ARG A 70 4.91 21.89 14.19
N ARG A 71 5.92 21.08 14.03
CA ARG A 71 6.71 20.49 15.10
C ARG A 71 8.08 21.15 15.21
N GLN A 72 8.59 21.24 16.44
CA GLN A 72 9.95 21.70 16.71
C GLN A 72 10.97 20.72 16.15
N GLN A 73 12.05 21.23 15.55
CA GLN A 73 13.17 20.42 15.09
C GLN A 73 13.99 19.86 16.26
N GLY A 74 14.72 18.78 16.01
CA GLY A 74 15.60 18.16 17.01
C GLY A 74 14.91 17.26 18.04
N ILE A 75 13.59 17.10 17.95
CA ILE A 75 12.81 16.21 18.81
C ILE A 75 12.46 14.91 18.06
N ASN A 76 12.61 13.78 18.74
CA ASN A 76 12.14 12.51 18.20
C ASN A 76 10.62 12.35 18.38
N TRP A 77 9.85 12.83 17.42
CA TRP A 77 8.39 12.80 17.42
C TRP A 77 7.78 11.39 17.18
N LYS A 78 8.61 10.38 16.94
CA LYS A 78 8.16 8.97 16.84
C LYS A 78 8.04 8.30 18.22
N GLY A 79 8.62 8.90 19.25
CA GLY A 79 8.59 8.40 20.62
C GLY A 79 7.52 9.06 21.49
N ILE A 80 7.51 8.66 22.76
CA ILE A 80 6.74 9.31 23.80
C ILE A 80 7.42 10.65 24.12
N ILE A 81 6.65 11.73 24.06
CA ILE A 81 7.14 13.09 24.30
C ILE A 81 6.89 13.45 25.78
N ASP A 82 7.81 14.23 26.36
CA ASP A 82 7.69 14.72 27.71
C ASP A 82 6.50 15.67 27.85
N GLY A 83 5.43 15.18 28.48
CA GLY A 83 4.17 15.90 28.65
C GLY A 83 4.24 17.04 29.68
N THR A 84 5.35 17.19 30.41
CA THR A 84 5.55 18.32 31.36
C THR A 84 6.02 19.60 30.66
N LYS A 85 6.37 19.53 29.37
CA LYS A 85 6.89 20.62 28.55
C LYS A 85 5.82 21.20 27.65
N SER A 86 5.24 22.32 28.02
CA SER A 86 4.19 22.99 27.24
C SER A 86 4.64 23.43 25.86
N GLU A 87 5.92 23.75 25.67
CA GLU A 87 6.53 24.11 24.38
C GLU A 87 6.56 22.98 23.35
N LEU A 88 6.36 21.72 23.78
CA LEU A 88 6.24 20.56 22.91
C LEU A 88 4.80 20.30 22.46
N ILE A 89 3.84 21.06 22.95
CA ILE A 89 2.46 20.99 22.49
C ILE A 89 2.33 21.82 21.22
N TRP A 90 2.28 21.15 20.07
CA TRP A 90 2.03 21.84 18.80
C TRP A 90 0.60 22.41 18.77
N ASP A 91 0.42 23.61 18.23
CA ASP A 91 -0.84 24.37 18.21
C ASP A 91 -1.30 24.73 16.77
N SER A 92 -0.43 24.51 15.79
CA SER A 92 -0.68 24.86 14.40
C SER A 92 -0.28 23.72 13.46
N LEU A 93 -0.79 23.77 12.24
CA LEU A 93 -0.41 22.88 11.13
C LEU A 93 0.60 23.60 10.21
N VAL A 94 1.41 22.83 9.51
CA VAL A 94 2.22 23.38 8.41
C VAL A 94 1.31 23.91 7.30
N GLY A 95 1.76 24.85 6.50
CA GLY A 95 1.00 25.39 5.38
C GLY A 95 0.63 24.33 4.34
N PHE A 96 -0.43 24.57 3.59
CA PHE A 96 -0.83 23.66 2.50
C PHE A 96 0.28 23.53 1.45
N ASP A 97 0.97 24.61 1.16
CA ASP A 97 2.04 24.66 0.16
C ASP A 97 3.38 24.09 0.68
N GLU A 98 3.46 23.74 1.97
CA GLU A 98 4.64 23.13 2.60
C GLU A 98 4.60 21.58 2.58
N ILE A 99 3.49 20.97 2.15
CA ILE A 99 3.36 19.52 2.02
C ILE A 99 3.66 19.07 0.58
N PRO A 100 4.13 17.83 0.36
CA PRO A 100 4.49 17.35 -0.97
C PRO A 100 3.31 17.40 -1.96
N GLN A 101 3.52 18.05 -3.09
CA GLN A 101 2.56 18.23 -4.18
C GLN A 101 3.30 18.16 -5.52
N LEU A 102 2.69 17.52 -6.51
CA LEU A 102 3.26 17.40 -7.85
C LEU A 102 2.18 17.65 -8.88
N LEU A 103 2.40 18.63 -9.75
CA LEU A 103 1.49 19.01 -10.82
C LEU A 103 2.15 18.76 -12.17
N ASN A 104 1.46 18.05 -13.05
CA ASN A 104 1.82 17.84 -14.45
C ASN A 104 3.29 17.43 -14.65
N PRO A 105 3.75 16.31 -14.05
CA PRO A 105 5.10 15.81 -14.32
C PRO A 105 5.30 15.56 -15.81
N SER A 106 6.52 15.81 -16.32
CA SER A 106 6.83 15.69 -17.75
C SER A 106 6.67 14.26 -18.28
N SER A 107 6.80 13.28 -17.41
CA SER A 107 6.53 11.87 -17.68
C SER A 107 5.06 11.52 -17.98
N GLY A 108 4.14 12.42 -17.66
CA GLY A 108 2.71 12.28 -17.99
C GLY A 108 1.95 11.27 -17.14
N TRP A 109 2.51 10.78 -16.05
CA TRP A 109 1.83 9.83 -15.15
C TRP A 109 2.11 10.10 -13.67
N ILE A 110 1.19 9.66 -12.83
CA ILE A 110 1.29 9.66 -11.36
C ILE A 110 0.74 8.32 -10.85
N ALA A 111 1.45 7.70 -9.92
CA ALA A 111 0.98 6.51 -9.21
C ALA A 111 1.01 6.73 -7.70
N SER A 112 -0.08 6.36 -7.01
CA SER A 112 -0.16 6.41 -5.56
C SER A 112 -0.67 5.08 -5.01
N THR A 113 0.21 4.34 -4.36
CA THR A 113 -0.05 3.02 -3.76
C THR A 113 0.38 2.98 -2.29
N ASN A 114 0.21 4.08 -1.57
CA ASN A 114 0.64 4.28 -0.18
C ASN A 114 2.17 4.26 0.02
N GLN A 115 2.93 4.66 -0.99
CA GLN A 115 4.39 4.74 -0.96
C GLN A 115 4.89 6.11 -0.52
N ASP A 116 6.22 6.20 -0.50
CA ASP A 116 6.99 7.42 -0.37
C ASP A 116 6.46 8.52 -1.30
N PRO A 117 6.03 9.68 -0.79
CA PRO A 117 5.51 10.79 -1.60
C PRO A 117 6.54 11.41 -2.55
N PHE A 118 7.81 11.06 -2.40
CA PHE A 118 8.91 11.45 -3.27
C PHE A 118 9.21 10.44 -4.38
N LYS A 119 8.33 9.44 -4.59
CA LYS A 119 8.45 8.36 -5.58
C LYS A 119 7.09 8.02 -6.18
N VAL A 120 6.43 9.02 -6.74
CA VAL A 120 5.04 8.90 -7.25
C VAL A 120 4.94 9.01 -8.75
N THR A 121 6.05 9.23 -9.42
CA THR A 121 6.18 9.35 -10.88
C THR A 121 7.55 8.86 -11.34
N ASP A 122 7.94 9.18 -12.57
CA ASP A 122 9.29 8.90 -13.08
C ASP A 122 10.36 9.51 -12.17
N PRO A 123 11.49 8.83 -11.96
CA PRO A 123 12.57 9.33 -11.11
C PRO A 123 13.06 10.74 -11.45
N SER A 124 13.01 11.15 -12.73
CA SER A 124 13.44 12.47 -13.19
C SER A 124 12.49 13.61 -12.76
N ASP A 125 11.22 13.29 -12.51
CA ASP A 125 10.17 14.26 -12.17
C ASP A 125 9.81 14.26 -10.67
N ASN A 126 10.37 13.34 -9.91
CA ASN A 126 10.05 13.23 -8.49
C ASN A 126 10.51 14.44 -7.67
N LEU A 127 9.73 14.77 -6.64
CA LEU A 127 10.06 15.84 -5.70
C LEU A 127 11.37 15.51 -4.94
N ASN A 128 12.15 16.55 -4.65
CA ASN A 128 13.37 16.38 -3.85
C ASN A 128 13.02 16.41 -2.34
N PRO A 129 13.30 15.33 -1.57
CA PRO A 129 13.00 15.30 -0.13
C PRO A 129 13.65 16.41 0.69
N LYS A 130 14.78 16.99 0.21
CA LYS A 130 15.49 18.05 0.90
C LYS A 130 14.76 19.40 0.93
N ASP A 131 13.75 19.55 0.05
CA ASP A 131 12.95 20.77 -0.02
C ASP A 131 11.84 20.80 1.05
N PHE A 132 11.70 19.73 1.81
CA PHE A 132 10.63 19.55 2.80
C PHE A 132 11.18 19.42 4.22
N SER A 133 10.40 19.90 5.19
CA SER A 133 10.79 19.80 6.59
C SER A 133 10.83 18.33 7.06
N PRO A 134 11.89 17.90 7.74
CA PRO A 134 11.98 16.56 8.31
C PRO A 134 10.96 16.31 9.43
N THR A 135 10.32 17.36 9.95
CA THR A 135 9.30 17.26 11.01
C THR A 135 7.89 17.04 10.48
N LEU A 136 7.69 16.95 9.16
CA LEU A 136 6.40 16.64 8.55
C LEU A 136 5.86 15.26 8.97
N GLY A 137 6.76 14.33 9.33
CA GLY A 137 6.38 12.98 9.74
C GLY A 137 5.96 12.09 8.56
N LEU A 138 6.54 12.34 7.38
CA LEU A 138 6.26 11.58 6.18
C LEU A 138 6.74 10.13 6.32
N GLN A 139 5.94 9.20 5.81
CA GLN A 139 6.36 7.81 5.64
C GLN A 139 7.02 7.66 4.27
N THR A 140 8.29 7.30 4.27
CA THR A 140 9.12 7.15 3.07
C THR A 140 9.36 5.69 2.69
N ARG A 141 8.47 4.80 3.08
CA ARG A 141 8.54 3.39 2.71
C ARG A 141 8.07 3.18 1.27
N MET A 142 8.65 2.16 0.63
CA MET A 142 8.16 1.67 -0.66
C MET A 142 7.38 0.37 -0.47
N THR A 143 6.21 0.30 -1.08
CA THR A 143 5.42 -0.93 -1.17
C THR A 143 5.82 -1.75 -2.40
N ASN A 144 5.51 -3.04 -2.44
CA ASN A 144 5.67 -3.82 -3.66
C ASN A 144 4.86 -3.24 -4.82
N ARG A 145 3.62 -2.80 -4.54
CA ARG A 145 2.75 -2.13 -5.52
C ARG A 145 3.40 -0.90 -6.15
N ALA A 146 4.14 -0.12 -5.35
CA ALA A 146 4.84 1.05 -5.85
C ALA A 146 5.97 0.69 -6.81
N TYR A 147 6.79 -0.29 -6.47
CA TYR A 147 7.83 -0.79 -7.36
C TYR A 147 7.23 -1.32 -8.66
N ARG A 148 6.16 -2.14 -8.57
CA ARG A 148 5.50 -2.66 -9.77
C ARG A 148 4.88 -1.56 -10.63
N ALA A 149 4.24 -0.55 -10.02
CA ALA A 149 3.70 0.58 -10.77
C ALA A 149 4.81 1.33 -11.54
N ILE A 150 5.93 1.64 -10.88
CA ILE A 150 7.07 2.33 -11.52
C ILE A 150 7.66 1.48 -12.65
N GLU A 151 7.87 0.18 -12.42
CA GLU A 151 8.35 -0.75 -13.44
C GLU A 151 7.44 -0.77 -14.65
N LEU A 152 6.13 -0.96 -14.45
CA LEU A 152 5.15 -1.09 -15.53
C LEU A 152 4.94 0.22 -16.30
N PHE A 153 4.83 1.36 -15.61
CA PHE A 153 4.75 2.66 -16.31
C PHE A 153 6.04 3.00 -17.06
N GLY A 154 7.18 2.52 -16.58
CA GLY A 154 8.48 2.68 -17.27
C GLY A 154 8.68 1.78 -18.49
N GLU A 155 7.91 0.68 -18.62
CA GLU A 155 7.99 -0.25 -19.76
C GLU A 155 7.25 0.26 -21.01
N PHE A 156 6.31 1.20 -20.89
CA PHE A 156 5.45 1.64 -21.99
C PHE A 156 5.63 3.12 -22.30
N GLU A 157 5.88 3.45 -23.56
CA GLU A 157 5.91 4.85 -24.03
C GLU A 157 4.52 5.53 -23.95
N LYS A 158 3.46 4.72 -24.06
CA LYS A 158 2.08 5.19 -24.02
C LYS A 158 1.21 4.21 -23.25
N VAL A 159 0.43 4.74 -22.34
CA VAL A 159 -0.54 3.98 -21.58
C VAL A 159 -1.93 4.19 -22.20
N ASP A 160 -2.35 3.25 -23.06
CA ASP A 160 -3.72 3.14 -23.54
C ASP A 160 -4.59 2.32 -22.58
N GLU A 161 -5.85 2.12 -22.91
CA GLU A 161 -6.80 1.35 -22.09
C GLU A 161 -6.32 -0.09 -21.82
N LYS A 162 -5.73 -0.75 -22.82
CA LYS A 162 -5.24 -2.13 -22.66
C LYS A 162 -4.03 -2.21 -21.75
N VAL A 163 -3.09 -1.30 -21.93
CA VAL A 163 -1.90 -1.19 -21.07
C VAL A 163 -2.31 -0.83 -19.64
N PHE A 164 -3.29 0.07 -19.49
CA PHE A 164 -3.82 0.42 -18.17
C PHE A 164 -4.45 -0.78 -17.47
N ASP A 165 -5.21 -1.60 -18.17
CA ASP A 165 -5.79 -2.83 -17.61
C ASP A 165 -4.69 -3.84 -17.23
N LEU A 166 -3.62 -3.96 -18.01
CA LEU A 166 -2.47 -4.77 -17.63
C LEU A 166 -1.85 -4.30 -16.30
N ILE A 167 -1.64 -2.99 -16.17
CA ILE A 167 -1.09 -2.40 -14.93
C ILE A 167 -2.06 -2.62 -13.77
N LYS A 168 -3.34 -2.31 -13.95
CA LYS A 168 -4.39 -2.40 -12.93
C LYS A 168 -4.53 -3.81 -12.36
N PHE A 169 -4.39 -4.83 -13.20
CA PHE A 169 -4.57 -6.23 -12.82
C PHE A 169 -3.25 -6.98 -12.61
N ASP A 170 -2.11 -6.29 -12.56
CA ASP A 170 -0.83 -6.91 -12.26
C ASP A 170 -0.85 -7.58 -10.88
N ASN A 171 -0.42 -8.81 -10.84
CA ASN A 171 -0.41 -9.65 -9.64
C ASN A 171 0.98 -10.18 -9.31
N LYS A 172 2.01 -9.42 -9.67
CA LYS A 172 3.42 -9.80 -9.54
C LYS A 172 4.12 -9.10 -8.38
N TYR A 173 5.09 -9.79 -7.79
CA TYR A 173 6.06 -9.16 -6.88
C TYR A 173 7.27 -8.65 -7.66
N SER A 174 7.74 -7.46 -7.30
CA SER A 174 8.99 -6.88 -7.79
C SER A 174 10.18 -7.48 -7.03
N LYS A 175 11.29 -7.71 -7.73
CA LYS A 175 12.57 -8.09 -7.11
C LYS A 175 13.16 -6.97 -6.25
N GLU A 176 12.72 -5.73 -6.45
CA GLU A 176 13.13 -4.57 -5.65
C GLU A 176 12.35 -4.47 -4.33
N SER A 177 11.24 -5.21 -4.19
CA SER A 177 10.44 -5.17 -2.97
C SER A 177 11.19 -5.77 -1.76
N ARG A 178 10.86 -5.27 -0.58
CA ARG A 178 11.41 -5.82 0.68
C ARG A 178 10.98 -7.27 0.88
N SER A 179 9.75 -7.58 0.51
CA SER A 179 9.19 -8.93 0.63
C SER A 179 9.97 -9.94 -0.21
N TYR A 180 10.34 -9.58 -1.46
CA TYR A 180 11.22 -10.45 -2.24
C TYR A 180 12.63 -10.54 -1.65
N LYS A 181 13.21 -9.40 -1.25
CA LYS A 181 14.55 -9.38 -0.64
C LYS A 181 14.61 -10.21 0.64
N TYR A 182 13.52 -10.25 1.40
CA TYR A 182 13.41 -11.12 2.58
C TYR A 182 13.49 -12.60 2.21
N ILE A 183 12.73 -13.05 1.21
CA ILE A 183 12.82 -14.44 0.70
C ILE A 183 14.22 -14.73 0.11
N ALA A 184 14.77 -13.80 -0.64
CA ALA A 184 16.04 -13.98 -1.35
C ALA A 184 17.22 -14.23 -0.40
N THR A 185 17.14 -13.80 0.86
CA THR A 185 18.18 -14.12 1.87
C THR A 185 18.28 -15.60 2.19
N LEU A 186 17.29 -16.42 1.81
CA LEU A 186 17.31 -17.87 1.95
C LEU A 186 18.14 -18.56 0.85
N PHE A 187 18.32 -17.92 -0.30
CA PHE A 187 18.86 -18.56 -1.50
C PHE A 187 20.35 -18.91 -1.40
N ASP A 188 21.06 -18.22 -0.53
CA ASP A 188 22.49 -18.44 -0.28
C ASP A 188 22.75 -19.28 0.97
N ARG A 189 21.68 -19.73 1.66
CA ARG A 189 21.80 -20.61 2.83
C ARG A 189 21.89 -22.08 2.40
N ASN A 190 22.66 -22.84 3.13
CA ASN A 190 22.77 -24.30 2.95
C ASN A 190 21.84 -25.01 3.93
N PHE A 191 21.06 -25.94 3.43
CA PHE A 191 20.16 -26.75 4.20
C PHE A 191 20.50 -28.25 4.01
N GLU A 192 20.44 -29.04 5.08
CA GLU A 192 20.60 -30.50 4.99
C GLU A 192 19.26 -31.19 4.79
N ASP A 193 18.20 -30.60 5.30
CA ASP A 193 16.81 -31.04 5.25
C ASP A 193 16.26 -31.01 3.82
N GLU A 194 15.72 -32.13 3.33
CA GLU A 194 15.25 -32.26 1.94
C GLU A 194 14.00 -31.41 1.65
N ASP A 195 13.10 -31.24 2.61
CA ASP A 195 11.91 -30.39 2.44
C ASP A 195 12.33 -28.91 2.34
N MET A 196 13.36 -28.51 3.08
CA MET A 196 13.95 -27.16 2.94
C MET A 196 14.61 -26.98 1.58
N LYS A 197 15.39 -27.95 1.09
CA LYS A 197 16.02 -27.87 -0.24
C LYS A 197 14.97 -27.73 -1.34
N LEU A 198 13.95 -28.61 -1.31
CA LEU A 198 12.85 -28.56 -2.27
C LEU A 198 12.11 -27.23 -2.21
N SER A 199 11.86 -26.71 -1.02
CA SER A 199 11.19 -25.41 -0.83
C SER A 199 12.01 -24.25 -1.39
N ILE A 200 13.33 -24.25 -1.23
CA ILE A 200 14.21 -23.26 -1.84
C ILE A 200 14.17 -23.33 -3.37
N GLU A 201 14.13 -24.54 -3.94
CA GLU A 201 13.98 -24.72 -5.40
C GLU A 201 12.63 -24.14 -5.89
N VAL A 202 11.55 -24.39 -5.17
CA VAL A 202 10.21 -23.84 -5.47
C VAL A 202 10.25 -22.30 -5.44
N LEU A 203 10.89 -21.71 -4.42
CA LEU A 203 11.01 -20.26 -4.29
C LEU A 203 11.93 -19.64 -5.36
N LYS A 204 13.05 -20.27 -5.71
CA LYS A 204 13.96 -19.81 -6.77
C LYS A 204 13.31 -19.83 -8.16
N ASN A 205 12.44 -20.82 -8.42
CA ASN A 205 11.73 -20.98 -9.66
C ASN A 205 10.41 -20.21 -9.73
N TRP A 206 10.01 -19.52 -8.66
CA TRP A 206 8.82 -18.70 -8.66
C TRP A 206 8.99 -17.48 -9.57
N ASP A 207 8.11 -17.33 -10.56
CA ASP A 207 8.05 -16.19 -11.47
C ASP A 207 7.50 -14.91 -10.82
N LEU A 208 7.23 -14.98 -9.52
CA LEU A 208 6.68 -13.93 -8.65
C LEU A 208 5.22 -13.55 -8.94
N HIS A 209 4.54 -14.25 -9.83
CA HIS A 209 3.11 -14.07 -10.08
C HIS A 209 2.24 -14.87 -9.11
N THR A 210 1.02 -14.34 -8.89
CA THR A 210 -0.04 -14.98 -8.10
C THR A 210 -1.24 -15.37 -8.98
N ASN A 211 -0.95 -16.00 -10.13
CA ASN A 211 -1.94 -16.54 -11.04
C ASN A 211 -2.57 -17.81 -10.48
N TYR A 212 -3.77 -18.16 -10.94
CA TYR A 212 -4.52 -19.34 -10.47
C TYR A 212 -3.70 -20.63 -10.42
N GLU A 213 -2.97 -20.91 -11.50
CA GLU A 213 -2.23 -22.17 -11.68
C GLU A 213 -0.80 -22.13 -11.12
N ASN A 214 -0.40 -21.01 -10.54
CA ASN A 214 0.97 -20.87 -10.01
C ASN A 214 1.16 -21.73 -8.77
N THR A 215 2.01 -22.74 -8.87
CA THR A 215 2.27 -23.68 -7.79
C THR A 215 3.36 -23.21 -6.81
N SER A 216 4.11 -22.18 -7.13
CA SER A 216 5.10 -21.58 -6.23
C SER A 216 4.53 -20.46 -5.36
N ALA A 217 3.42 -19.84 -5.81
CA ALA A 217 2.85 -18.67 -5.15
C ALA A 217 2.37 -18.98 -3.72
N ALA A 218 1.83 -20.16 -3.46
CA ALA A 218 1.33 -20.53 -2.14
C ALA A 218 2.46 -20.49 -1.09
N LEU A 219 3.61 -21.08 -1.40
CA LEU A 219 4.78 -21.05 -0.53
C LEU A 219 5.40 -19.65 -0.47
N GLY A 220 5.58 -19.01 -1.62
CA GLY A 220 6.18 -17.68 -1.71
C GLY A 220 5.40 -16.64 -0.91
N VAL A 221 4.08 -16.56 -1.10
CA VAL A 221 3.22 -15.61 -0.37
C VAL A 221 3.15 -15.95 1.13
N CYS A 222 3.16 -17.23 1.49
CA CYS A 222 3.21 -17.63 2.89
C CYS A 222 4.46 -17.06 3.57
N VAL A 223 5.64 -17.30 3.00
CA VAL A 223 6.93 -16.86 3.58
C VAL A 223 7.02 -15.33 3.65
N LEU A 224 6.70 -14.63 2.55
CA LEU A 224 6.78 -13.16 2.52
C LEU A 224 5.78 -12.47 3.45
N SER A 225 4.69 -13.15 3.81
CA SER A 225 3.66 -12.58 4.68
C SER A 225 4.21 -12.21 6.05
N SER A 226 5.22 -12.90 6.54
CA SER A 226 5.89 -12.58 7.80
C SER A 226 6.55 -11.20 7.75
N GLU A 227 7.27 -10.90 6.67
CA GLU A 227 7.88 -9.57 6.45
C GLU A 227 6.79 -8.50 6.27
N TRP A 228 5.82 -8.76 5.43
CA TRP A 228 4.75 -7.82 5.12
C TRP A 228 3.92 -7.45 6.36
N ILE A 229 3.50 -8.44 7.18
CA ILE A 229 2.76 -8.20 8.42
C ILE A 229 3.62 -7.43 9.44
N SER A 230 4.89 -7.79 9.56
CA SER A 230 5.81 -7.13 10.49
C SER A 230 6.02 -5.67 10.12
N GLU A 231 6.13 -5.39 8.85
CA GLU A 231 6.24 -4.02 8.33
C GLU A 231 5.00 -3.18 8.63
N GLN A 232 3.80 -3.74 8.42
CA GLN A 232 2.54 -3.05 8.78
C GLN A 232 2.51 -2.70 10.29
N GLY A 233 3.04 -3.58 11.14
CA GLY A 233 3.18 -3.36 12.57
C GLY A 233 4.40 -2.55 13.00
N GLN A 234 5.22 -2.06 12.05
CA GLN A 234 6.52 -1.41 12.31
C GLN A 234 7.43 -2.26 13.22
N ARG A 235 7.45 -3.56 12.98
CA ARG A 235 8.24 -4.56 13.72
C ARG A 235 9.33 -5.12 12.80
N ILE A 236 10.33 -5.71 13.45
CA ILE A 236 11.34 -6.51 12.74
C ILE A 236 10.69 -7.87 12.43
N PRO A 237 10.74 -8.35 11.17
CA PRO A 237 10.25 -9.68 10.83
C PRO A 237 11.11 -10.76 11.50
N GLN A 238 10.51 -11.92 11.73
CA GLN A 238 11.29 -13.10 12.15
C GLN A 238 12.30 -13.52 11.09
N ASP A 239 13.23 -14.39 11.43
CA ASP A 239 14.16 -14.95 10.44
C ASP A 239 13.37 -15.67 9.34
N PRO A 240 13.69 -15.45 8.05
CA PRO A 240 12.95 -16.07 6.94
C PRO A 240 13.03 -17.61 6.93
N GLU A 241 14.03 -18.20 7.56
CA GLU A 241 14.09 -19.66 7.74
C GLU A 241 12.97 -20.16 8.64
N ILE A 242 12.69 -19.45 9.74
CA ILE A 242 11.57 -19.79 10.62
C ILE A 242 10.26 -19.69 9.85
N SER A 243 10.06 -18.60 9.12
CA SER A 243 8.87 -18.43 8.27
C SER A 243 8.73 -19.54 7.24
N LEU A 244 9.85 -19.98 6.63
CA LEU A 244 9.84 -21.06 5.65
C LEU A 244 9.43 -22.39 6.29
N ARG A 245 9.98 -22.74 7.46
CA ARG A 245 9.63 -23.97 8.18
C ARG A 245 8.16 -23.98 8.61
N ASP A 246 7.66 -22.87 9.11
CA ASP A 246 6.24 -22.72 9.47
C ASP A 246 5.35 -22.92 8.26
N CYS A 247 5.70 -22.33 7.11
CA CYS A 247 4.95 -22.45 5.86
C CYS A 247 5.01 -23.87 5.27
N ILE A 248 6.14 -24.55 5.33
CA ILE A 248 6.24 -25.97 4.93
C ILE A 248 5.27 -26.81 5.76
N SER A 249 5.28 -26.62 7.07
CA SER A 249 4.39 -27.36 7.99
C SER A 249 2.93 -27.08 7.70
N GLU A 250 2.55 -25.79 7.57
CA GLU A 250 1.18 -25.35 7.28
C GLU A 250 0.67 -25.96 5.97
N LEU A 251 1.43 -25.79 4.88
CA LEU A 251 1.02 -26.22 3.55
C LEU A 251 0.96 -27.75 3.45
N SER A 252 1.93 -28.47 4.01
CA SER A 252 1.95 -29.94 4.03
C SER A 252 0.78 -30.50 4.83
N ASN A 253 0.46 -29.91 5.96
CA ASN A 253 -0.66 -30.36 6.79
C ASN A 253 -2.02 -30.07 6.13
N THR A 254 -2.17 -28.93 5.45
CA THR A 254 -3.44 -28.50 4.86
C THR A 254 -3.69 -29.13 3.48
N TYR A 255 -2.65 -29.23 2.65
CA TYR A 255 -2.77 -29.62 1.24
C TYR A 255 -2.04 -30.92 0.89
N GLY A 256 -1.32 -31.54 1.83
CA GLY A 256 -0.48 -32.73 1.57
C GLY A 256 0.76 -32.43 0.71
N LYS A 257 1.05 -31.18 0.41
CA LYS A 257 2.17 -30.70 -0.44
C LYS A 257 2.50 -29.24 -0.14
N ILE A 258 3.77 -28.86 -0.37
CA ILE A 258 4.26 -27.49 -0.11
C ILE A 258 3.91 -26.49 -1.23
N ASN A 259 3.48 -26.99 -2.38
CA ASN A 259 3.29 -26.20 -3.61
C ASN A 259 1.90 -26.40 -4.25
N PRO A 260 0.81 -26.23 -3.49
CA PRO A 260 -0.53 -26.26 -4.09
C PRO A 260 -0.69 -25.09 -5.09
N PRO A 261 -1.53 -25.24 -6.15
CA PRO A 261 -1.90 -24.11 -6.99
C PRO A 261 -2.47 -22.97 -6.17
N TRP A 262 -2.18 -21.73 -6.58
CA TRP A 262 -2.67 -20.55 -5.86
C TRP A 262 -4.18 -20.50 -5.73
N SER A 263 -4.91 -21.03 -6.72
CA SER A 263 -6.38 -21.14 -6.72
C SER A 263 -6.94 -22.04 -5.61
N GLU A 264 -6.16 -22.97 -5.08
CA GLU A 264 -6.58 -23.79 -3.94
C GLU A 264 -6.47 -23.04 -2.62
N ARG A 265 -5.56 -22.03 -2.54
CA ARG A 265 -5.24 -21.30 -1.33
C ARG A 265 -5.92 -19.92 -1.26
N ASN A 266 -6.01 -19.18 -2.36
CA ASN A 266 -6.56 -17.84 -2.38
C ASN A 266 -7.96 -17.79 -2.99
N PHE A 267 -8.97 -17.54 -2.15
CA PHE A 267 -10.36 -17.50 -2.57
C PHE A 267 -11.22 -16.57 -1.71
N ILE A 268 -12.33 -16.15 -2.26
CA ILE A 268 -13.37 -15.38 -1.59
C ILE A 268 -14.51 -16.30 -1.22
N VAL A 269 -14.97 -16.22 0.03
CA VAL A 269 -16.16 -16.93 0.52
C VAL A 269 -17.30 -15.94 0.71
N ARG A 270 -18.48 -16.31 0.19
CA ARG A 270 -19.74 -15.58 0.37
C ARG A 270 -20.86 -16.60 0.62
N GLY A 271 -21.25 -16.75 1.86
CA GLY A 271 -22.17 -17.82 2.25
C GLY A 271 -21.63 -19.18 1.81
N ASN A 272 -22.39 -19.92 0.98
CA ASN A 272 -21.99 -21.22 0.47
C ASN A 272 -21.13 -21.18 -0.82
N LYS A 273 -20.77 -19.98 -1.30
CA LYS A 273 -19.96 -19.84 -2.52
C LYS A 273 -18.51 -19.61 -2.17
N LYS A 274 -17.64 -20.40 -2.78
CA LYS A 274 -16.19 -20.26 -2.74
C LYS A 274 -15.71 -19.98 -4.16
N VAL A 275 -15.00 -18.87 -4.38
CA VAL A 275 -14.50 -18.45 -5.69
C VAL A 275 -13.02 -18.16 -5.58
N SER A 276 -12.21 -18.93 -6.29
CA SER A 276 -10.78 -18.70 -6.37
C SER A 276 -10.48 -17.36 -7.04
N VAL A 277 -9.47 -16.65 -6.55
CA VAL A 277 -9.08 -15.33 -7.07
C VAL A 277 -7.57 -15.24 -7.24
N GLN A 278 -7.16 -14.51 -8.28
CA GLN A 278 -5.76 -14.11 -8.46
C GLN A 278 -5.45 -12.88 -7.60
N GLY A 279 -4.19 -12.65 -7.32
CA GLY A 279 -3.73 -11.53 -6.52
C GLY A 279 -3.14 -11.99 -5.20
N GLY A 280 -2.71 -11.05 -4.38
CA GLY A 280 -2.05 -11.34 -3.12
C GLY A 280 -1.83 -10.07 -2.29
N PRO A 281 -1.26 -10.19 -1.09
CA PRO A 281 -0.90 -9.04 -0.30
C PRO A 281 0.16 -8.20 -1.03
N ASP A 282 -0.03 -6.88 -1.03
CA ASP A 282 0.89 -5.88 -1.61
C ASP A 282 1.21 -6.03 -3.11
N VAL A 283 0.41 -6.75 -3.90
CA VAL A 283 0.43 -6.65 -5.37
C VAL A 283 -0.62 -5.65 -5.84
N LEU A 284 -0.52 -5.14 -7.09
CA LEU A 284 -1.50 -4.16 -7.61
C LEU A 284 -2.92 -4.73 -7.60
N ARG A 285 -3.09 -5.99 -7.98
CA ARG A 285 -4.33 -6.73 -7.77
C ARG A 285 -4.39 -7.28 -6.34
N ALA A 286 -4.59 -6.44 -5.37
CA ALA A 286 -4.55 -6.76 -3.94
C ALA A 286 -5.82 -7.52 -3.47
N ILE A 287 -6.08 -8.68 -4.06
CA ILE A 287 -7.20 -9.56 -3.66
C ILE A 287 -6.64 -10.77 -2.92
N TYR A 288 -6.83 -10.81 -1.62
CA TYR A 288 -6.36 -11.90 -0.76
C TYR A 288 -7.20 -11.96 0.52
N GLY A 289 -7.10 -13.09 1.22
CA GLY A 289 -7.75 -13.29 2.51
C GLY A 289 -6.77 -13.52 3.65
N ARG A 290 -7.31 -13.79 4.82
CA ARG A 290 -6.54 -14.31 5.97
C ARG A 290 -6.67 -15.83 6.00
N ASN A 291 -5.67 -16.48 6.60
CA ASN A 291 -5.81 -17.87 6.99
C ASN A 291 -6.95 -17.97 8.00
N ASP A 292 -7.76 -19.00 7.85
CA ASP A 292 -8.69 -19.45 8.88
C ASP A 292 -8.11 -20.65 9.63
N ASP A 293 -8.93 -21.25 10.50
CA ASP A 293 -8.54 -22.44 11.28
C ASP A 293 -8.26 -23.67 10.41
N GLU A 294 -8.68 -23.64 9.14
CA GLU A 294 -8.42 -24.70 8.14
C GLU A 294 -7.18 -24.42 7.31
N GLY A 295 -6.50 -23.29 7.53
CA GLY A 295 -5.31 -22.87 6.80
C GLY A 295 -5.56 -22.19 5.45
N ASP A 296 -6.82 -22.08 5.04
CA ASP A 296 -7.19 -21.42 3.80
C ASP A 296 -7.11 -19.88 3.91
N LEU A 297 -6.66 -19.23 2.84
CA LEU A 297 -6.80 -17.80 2.73
C LEU A 297 -8.24 -17.45 2.38
N LYS A 298 -8.97 -16.89 3.33
CA LYS A 298 -10.32 -16.34 3.13
C LYS A 298 -10.27 -14.82 3.11
N ALA A 299 -11.16 -14.22 2.35
CA ALA A 299 -11.37 -12.78 2.46
C ALA A 299 -11.73 -12.48 3.92
N SER A 300 -10.92 -11.66 4.58
CA SER A 300 -11.07 -11.40 6.01
C SER A 300 -12.29 -10.52 6.27
N GLY A 301 -12.91 -10.68 7.44
CA GLY A 301 -14.12 -9.96 7.82
C GLY A 301 -15.39 -10.80 7.66
N GLY A 302 -15.30 -12.11 7.87
CA GLY A 302 -16.42 -13.04 7.70
C GLY A 302 -16.66 -13.37 6.23
N ASP A 303 -17.91 -13.40 5.81
CA ASP A 303 -18.29 -13.78 4.44
C ASP A 303 -18.01 -12.70 3.38
N GLY A 304 -17.02 -11.83 3.60
CA GLY A 304 -16.84 -10.65 2.78
C GLY A 304 -15.43 -10.35 2.32
N LEU A 305 -15.35 -9.59 1.23
CA LEU A 305 -14.18 -8.85 0.84
C LEU A 305 -13.78 -7.90 1.95
N TYR A 306 -12.52 -7.95 2.33
CA TYR A 306 -12.05 -7.20 3.48
C TYR A 306 -11.56 -5.80 3.13
N ILE A 307 -11.44 -4.96 4.16
CA ILE A 307 -11.03 -3.56 4.11
C ILE A 307 -9.77 -3.29 3.27
N HIS A 308 -8.81 -4.20 3.20
CA HIS A 308 -7.62 -4.00 2.35
C HIS A 308 -7.96 -3.98 0.86
N VAL A 309 -8.90 -4.82 0.44
CA VAL A 309 -9.45 -4.77 -0.91
C VAL A 309 -10.29 -3.51 -1.08
N SER A 310 -11.04 -3.10 -0.05
CA SER A 310 -11.83 -1.87 -0.06
C SER A 310 -10.97 -0.63 -0.20
N LEU A 311 -9.83 -0.53 0.46
CA LEU A 311 -8.90 0.59 0.28
C LEU A 311 -8.28 0.60 -1.12
N SER A 312 -7.90 -0.54 -1.64
CA SER A 312 -7.44 -0.67 -3.04
C SER A 312 -8.55 -0.40 -4.04
N LEU A 313 -9.78 -0.86 -3.75
CA LEU A 313 -10.96 -0.59 -4.58
C LEU A 313 -11.41 0.87 -4.52
N ILE A 314 -11.28 1.56 -3.40
CA ILE A 314 -11.54 3.00 -3.32
C ILE A 314 -10.58 3.76 -4.23
N HIS A 315 -9.30 3.39 -4.27
CA HIS A 315 -8.35 3.96 -5.19
C HIS A 315 -8.65 3.60 -6.66
N ILE A 316 -9.11 2.38 -6.93
CA ILE A 316 -9.51 1.91 -8.25
C ILE A 316 -10.83 2.56 -8.68
N TYR A 317 -11.81 2.69 -7.79
CA TYR A 317 -13.08 3.36 -8.09
C TYR A 317 -12.90 4.86 -8.32
N ALA A 318 -12.08 5.53 -7.56
CA ALA A 318 -11.74 6.93 -7.82
C ALA A 318 -11.06 7.09 -9.18
N ALA A 319 -10.15 6.19 -9.56
CA ALA A 319 -9.55 6.17 -10.89
C ALA A 319 -10.56 5.83 -12.00
N ASP A 320 -11.45 4.86 -11.78
CA ASP A 320 -12.50 4.50 -12.76
C ASP A 320 -13.57 5.60 -12.92
N GLU A 321 -13.94 6.29 -11.85
CA GLU A 321 -14.87 7.43 -11.95
C GLU A 321 -14.21 8.63 -12.63
N GLN A 322 -12.96 8.91 -12.36
CA GLN A 322 -12.18 9.94 -13.06
C GLN A 322 -11.93 9.58 -14.52
N GLN A 323 -11.69 8.30 -14.84
CA GLN A 323 -11.61 7.83 -16.23
C GLN A 323 -12.93 7.94 -16.98
N ARG A 324 -14.08 7.75 -16.33
CA ARG A 324 -15.40 8.00 -16.95
C ARG A 324 -15.59 9.48 -17.30
N VAL A 325 -15.07 10.38 -16.49
CA VAL A 325 -15.05 11.83 -16.78
C VAL A 325 -14.13 12.12 -17.98
N CYS A 326 -12.96 11.50 -18.06
CA CYS A 326 -12.05 11.62 -19.20
C CYS A 326 -12.58 10.96 -20.49
N ARG A 327 -13.40 9.90 -20.39
CA ARG A 327 -14.03 9.24 -21.55
C ARG A 327 -15.22 10.02 -22.16
N GLY A 328 -15.80 10.95 -21.44
CA GLY A 328 -16.95 11.74 -21.89
C GLY A 328 -16.62 12.82 -22.94
N GLY A 329 -15.37 13.06 -23.27
CA GLY A 329 -14.92 14.09 -24.22
C GLY A 329 -14.55 13.62 -25.63
N GLY A 330 -14.68 12.33 -25.94
CA GLY A 330 -14.26 11.74 -27.21
C GLY A 330 -15.40 11.19 -28.07
N GLY A 331 -16.43 11.99 -28.36
CA GLY A 331 -17.53 11.57 -29.20
C GLY A 331 -18.23 12.78 -29.84
N GLY A 332 -17.67 13.22 -30.94
CA GLY A 332 -18.25 14.23 -31.82
C GLY A 332 -17.55 14.19 -33.14
#